data_76e1d98917b427c82613f6bfb179cf91
#
_entry.id   76e1d98917b427c82613f6bfb179cf91
#
_cell.length_a   1.000
_cell.length_b   1.000
_cell.length_c   1.000
_cell.angle_alpha   90.00
_cell.angle_beta   90.00
_cell.angle_gamma   90.00
#
_symmetry.space_group_name_H-M   'P 1'
#
loop_
_entity.id
_entity.type
_entity.pdbx_description
1 polymer ?
#
loop_
_entity_poly.entity_id
_entity_poly.type
_entity_poly.pdbx_seq_one_letter_code
_entity_poly.pdbx_strand_id
1 'polypeptide(L)'
;MPGFHQSIGFVIDPERSGPGVCTVRGKVRPRHLNINGVVHGGVYATVLDTAMGGAVVSVLTEGESTATTSLYVEFLRSARAGVELVARGEVLRRGRHLAFVEGKLDDGSGRQFAQAHGTWYIWSADEGRSPRARSG
;
A
#
# COMPACT_ATOMS: atom_id res chain seq x y z
N MET A 1 -5.61 -13.28 12.94
CA MET A 1 -5.23 -13.70 11.59
C MET A 1 -4.37 -12.60 10.95
N PRO A 2 -3.20 -12.94 10.43
CA PRO A 2 -2.36 -11.95 9.80
C PRO A 2 -3.00 -11.39 8.53
N GLY A 3 -2.70 -10.15 8.22
CA GLY A 3 -3.10 -9.55 6.97
C GLY A 3 -2.36 -10.16 5.78
N PHE A 4 -2.87 -9.89 4.59
CA PHE A 4 -2.27 -10.47 3.38
C PHE A 4 -0.79 -10.11 3.24
N HIS A 5 -0.42 -8.87 3.48
CA HIS A 5 0.98 -8.44 3.42
C HIS A 5 1.88 -9.23 4.39
N GLN A 6 1.38 -9.53 5.57
CA GLN A 6 2.14 -10.31 6.56
C GLN A 6 2.32 -11.75 6.09
N SER A 7 1.30 -12.33 5.44
CA SER A 7 1.39 -13.71 4.95
C SER A 7 2.45 -13.88 3.86
N ILE A 8 2.80 -12.82 3.15
CA ILE A 8 3.87 -12.84 2.16
C ILE A 8 5.18 -12.22 2.68
N GLY A 9 5.28 -11.99 3.99
CA GLY A 9 6.54 -11.62 4.64
C GLY A 9 6.84 -10.13 4.69
N PHE A 10 5.85 -9.26 4.51
CA PHE A 10 6.02 -7.83 4.61
C PHE A 10 5.36 -7.30 5.87
N VAL A 11 5.98 -6.32 6.50
CA VAL A 11 5.50 -5.76 7.77
C VAL A 11 5.49 -4.24 7.71
N ILE A 12 4.56 -3.66 8.46
CA ILE A 12 4.53 -2.21 8.65
C ILE A 12 5.65 -1.83 9.61
N ASP A 13 6.41 -0.80 9.26
CA ASP A 13 7.47 -0.25 10.10
C ASP A 13 6.91 0.94 10.88
N PRO A 14 6.62 0.77 12.18
CA PRO A 14 5.98 1.84 12.96
C PRO A 14 6.91 3.04 13.17
N GLU A 15 8.23 2.84 13.16
CA GLU A 15 9.18 3.93 13.35
C GLU A 15 9.26 4.87 12.16
N ARG A 16 8.84 4.37 10.98
CA ARG A 16 8.83 5.13 9.73
C ARG A 16 7.42 5.41 9.25
N SER A 17 6.47 5.35 10.15
CA SER A 17 5.06 5.60 9.88
C SER A 17 4.52 6.64 10.87
N GLY A 18 3.54 7.40 10.44
CA GLY A 18 2.91 8.43 11.26
C GLY A 18 1.66 8.95 10.55
N PRO A 19 1.08 10.05 11.01
CA PRO A 19 -0.13 10.60 10.38
C PRO A 19 0.10 10.89 8.90
N GLY A 20 -0.66 10.22 8.03
CA GLY A 20 -0.58 10.40 6.59
C GLY A 20 0.58 9.70 5.90
N VAL A 21 1.37 8.92 6.61
CA VAL A 21 2.53 8.21 6.06
C VAL A 21 2.58 6.80 6.63
N CYS A 22 2.81 5.81 5.76
CA CYS A 22 3.01 4.44 6.21
C CYS A 22 4.13 3.80 5.40
N THR A 23 5.03 3.12 6.09
CA THR A 23 6.13 2.38 5.48
C THR A 23 5.94 0.89 5.72
N VAL A 24 6.04 0.11 4.65
CA VAL A 24 5.94 -1.36 4.67
C VAL A 24 7.23 -1.89 4.08
N ARG A 25 7.82 -2.90 4.70
CA ARG A 25 9.08 -3.44 4.20
C ARG A 25 9.20 -4.95 4.36
N GLY A 26 10.05 -5.53 3.56
CA GLY A 26 10.37 -6.95 3.60
C GLY A 26 11.42 -7.29 2.58
N LYS A 27 11.94 -8.50 2.68
CA LYS A 27 12.96 -9.01 1.77
C LYS A 27 12.33 -9.89 0.71
N VAL A 28 12.79 -9.74 -0.53
CA VAL A 28 12.36 -10.61 -1.63
C VAL A 28 12.84 -12.04 -1.38
N ARG A 29 11.91 -12.98 -1.41
CA ARG A 29 12.15 -14.42 -1.25
C ARG A 29 11.82 -15.15 -2.55
N PRO A 30 12.28 -16.40 -2.73
CA PRO A 30 11.94 -17.18 -3.94
C PRO A 30 10.44 -17.27 -4.22
N ARG A 31 9.60 -17.33 -3.19
CA ARG A 31 8.13 -17.38 -3.35
C ARG A 31 7.53 -16.12 -3.98
N HIS A 32 8.28 -15.03 -4.02
CA HIS A 32 7.82 -13.76 -4.62
C HIS A 32 8.13 -13.66 -6.10
N LEU A 33 8.89 -14.62 -6.64
CA LEU A 33 9.41 -14.52 -7.99
C LEU A 33 8.42 -15.07 -9.02
N ASN A 34 8.46 -14.47 -10.21
CA ASN A 34 7.74 -14.99 -11.35
C ASN A 34 8.61 -16.00 -12.12
N ILE A 35 8.09 -16.49 -13.25
CA ILE A 35 8.77 -17.47 -14.08
C ILE A 35 10.14 -16.99 -14.59
N ASN A 36 10.35 -15.68 -14.66
CA ASN A 36 11.61 -15.08 -15.12
C ASN A 36 12.63 -14.88 -13.99
N GLY A 37 12.32 -15.30 -12.77
CA GLY A 37 13.24 -15.18 -11.65
C GLY A 37 13.34 -13.79 -11.05
N VAL A 38 12.38 -12.93 -11.34
CA VAL A 38 12.28 -11.59 -10.75
C VAL A 38 10.93 -11.45 -10.02
N VAL A 39 10.83 -10.49 -9.13
CA VAL A 39 9.62 -10.28 -8.33
C VAL A 39 8.40 -10.15 -9.23
N HIS A 40 7.36 -10.90 -8.91
CA HIS A 40 6.07 -10.76 -9.57
C HIS A 40 5.51 -9.37 -9.31
N GLY A 41 5.00 -8.71 -10.36
CA GLY A 41 4.43 -7.37 -10.24
C GLY A 41 3.32 -7.25 -9.20
N GLY A 42 2.58 -8.34 -8.96
CA GLY A 42 1.57 -8.39 -7.92
C GLY A 42 2.12 -8.18 -6.51
N VAL A 43 3.38 -8.53 -6.26
CA VAL A 43 4.03 -8.25 -4.98
C VAL A 43 4.25 -6.75 -4.81
N TYR A 44 4.76 -6.08 -5.84
CA TYR A 44 4.93 -4.63 -5.82
C TYR A 44 3.59 -3.93 -5.55
N ALA A 45 2.55 -4.34 -6.29
CA ALA A 45 1.22 -3.75 -6.13
C ALA A 45 0.68 -3.98 -4.71
N THR A 46 0.88 -5.15 -4.14
CA THR A 46 0.41 -5.48 -2.79
C THR A 46 1.10 -4.60 -1.73
N VAL A 47 2.42 -4.49 -1.78
CA VAL A 47 3.13 -3.73 -0.74
C VAL A 47 2.86 -2.23 -0.88
N LEU A 48 2.69 -1.74 -2.11
CA LEU A 48 2.30 -0.36 -2.34
C LEU A 48 0.87 -0.09 -1.86
N ASP A 49 -0.09 -0.95 -2.21
CA ASP A 49 -1.47 -0.82 -1.74
C ASP A 49 -1.53 -0.83 -0.20
N THR A 50 -0.77 -1.71 0.43
CA THR A 50 -0.72 -1.80 1.89
C THR A 50 -0.15 -0.53 2.52
N ALA A 51 0.96 -0.01 2.00
CA ALA A 51 1.57 1.21 2.50
C ALA A 51 0.66 2.42 2.28
N MET A 52 0.10 2.53 1.09
CA MET A 52 -0.77 3.66 0.74
C MET A 52 -2.08 3.62 1.54
N GLY A 53 -2.70 2.44 1.64
CA GLY A 53 -3.89 2.25 2.46
C GLY A 53 -3.63 2.48 3.94
N GLY A 54 -2.47 2.05 4.44
CA GLY A 54 -2.06 2.31 5.81
C GLY A 54 -1.90 3.79 6.10
N ALA A 55 -1.41 4.56 5.14
CA ALA A 55 -1.32 6.01 5.25
C ALA A 55 -2.72 6.64 5.40
N VAL A 56 -3.69 6.15 4.64
CA VAL A 56 -5.08 6.65 4.74
C VAL A 56 -5.69 6.28 6.11
N VAL A 57 -5.50 5.02 6.53
CA VAL A 57 -6.00 4.57 7.84
C VAL A 57 -5.51 5.47 8.97
N SER A 58 -4.26 5.92 8.89
CA SER A 58 -3.64 6.76 9.92
C SER A 58 -4.29 8.15 10.06
N VAL A 59 -5.05 8.59 9.07
CA VAL A 59 -5.73 9.90 9.08
C VAL A 59 -7.25 9.77 9.13
N LEU A 60 -7.77 8.56 9.35
CA LEU A 60 -9.19 8.36 9.58
C LEU A 60 -9.58 8.86 10.97
N THR A 61 -10.79 9.37 11.07
CA THR A 61 -11.37 9.71 12.37
C THR A 61 -12.20 8.54 12.88
N GLU A 62 -12.60 8.59 14.14
CA GLU A 62 -13.38 7.52 14.76
C GLU A 62 -14.64 7.23 13.94
N GLY A 63 -14.91 5.96 13.71
CA GLY A 63 -16.06 5.50 12.95
C GLY A 63 -15.88 5.50 11.45
N GLU A 64 -14.78 6.00 10.94
CA GLU A 64 -14.50 5.97 9.51
C GLU A 64 -13.82 4.67 9.09
N SER A 65 -14.09 4.27 7.86
CA SER A 65 -13.43 3.14 7.19
C SER A 65 -13.03 3.58 5.79
N THR A 66 -12.14 2.82 5.17
CA THR A 66 -11.64 3.16 3.85
C THR A 66 -11.44 1.91 2.99
N ALA A 67 -11.48 2.10 1.69
CA ALA A 67 -11.19 1.06 0.70
C ALA A 67 -10.54 1.69 -0.52
N THR A 68 -9.63 0.97 -1.13
CA THR A 68 -8.99 1.36 -2.39
C THR A 68 -10.04 1.41 -3.50
N THR A 69 -10.15 2.52 -4.20
CA THR A 69 -11.00 2.64 -5.39
C THR A 69 -10.18 2.55 -6.68
N SER A 70 -8.98 3.09 -6.67
CA SER A 70 -8.09 2.99 -7.82
C SER A 70 -6.64 2.94 -7.35
N LEU A 71 -5.83 2.17 -8.07
CA LEU A 71 -4.40 2.06 -7.82
C LEU A 71 -3.71 1.98 -9.17
N TYR A 72 -2.85 2.94 -9.46
CA TYR A 72 -2.03 2.96 -10.65
C TYR A 72 -0.58 2.74 -10.24
N VAL A 73 0.05 1.70 -10.78
CA VAL A 73 1.43 1.35 -10.46
C VAL A 73 2.28 1.42 -11.71
N GLU A 74 3.40 2.12 -11.63
CA GLU A 74 4.42 2.11 -12.65
C GLU A 74 5.58 1.24 -12.18
N PHE A 75 5.89 0.21 -12.96
CA PHE A 75 6.96 -0.74 -12.67
C PHE A 75 8.23 -0.26 -13.36
N LEU A 76 9.19 0.21 -12.59
CA LEU A 76 10.38 0.88 -13.12
C LEU A 76 11.57 -0.05 -13.23
N ARG A 77 11.65 -1.07 -12.38
CA ARG A 77 12.83 -1.93 -12.28
C ARG A 77 12.46 -3.27 -11.66
N SER A 78 13.10 -4.33 -12.12
CA SER A 78 12.96 -5.67 -11.54
C SER A 78 13.79 -5.80 -10.28
N ALA A 79 13.36 -6.68 -9.38
CA ALA A 79 14.12 -7.05 -8.19
C ALA A 79 14.28 -8.57 -8.14
N ARG A 80 15.40 -9.03 -7.59
CA ARG A 80 15.71 -10.43 -7.43
C ARG A 80 15.62 -10.84 -5.97
N ALA A 81 15.66 -12.14 -5.70
CA ALA A 81 15.69 -12.66 -4.34
C ALA A 81 16.83 -12.02 -3.54
N GLY A 82 16.57 -11.69 -2.28
CA GLY A 82 17.54 -11.08 -1.39
C GLY A 82 17.48 -9.56 -1.32
N VAL A 83 16.80 -8.92 -2.26
CA VAL A 83 16.66 -7.46 -2.28
C VAL A 83 15.67 -7.03 -1.20
N GLU A 84 16.01 -5.98 -0.46
CA GLU A 84 15.08 -5.33 0.47
C GLU A 84 14.12 -4.47 -0.33
N LEU A 85 12.82 -4.58 -0.04
CA LEU A 85 11.80 -3.72 -0.61
C LEU A 85 11.19 -2.85 0.49
N VAL A 86 11.18 -1.55 0.26
CA VAL A 86 10.62 -0.56 1.19
C VAL A 86 9.57 0.24 0.42
N ALA A 87 8.31 0.09 0.80
CA ALA A 87 7.20 0.84 0.22
C ALA A 87 6.78 1.93 1.19
N ARG A 88 6.66 3.15 0.68
CA ARG A 88 6.21 4.28 1.48
C ARG A 88 4.99 4.90 0.81
N GLY A 89 3.89 4.94 1.55
CA GLY A 89 2.67 5.62 1.15
C GLY A 89 2.54 6.95 1.86
N GLU A 90 2.06 7.95 1.14
CA GLU A 90 1.86 9.29 1.70
C GLU A 90 0.54 9.86 1.18
N VAL A 91 -0.30 10.32 2.10
CA VAL A 91 -1.54 11.00 1.75
C VAL A 91 -1.19 12.40 1.27
N LEU A 92 -1.54 12.70 0.02
CA LEU A 92 -1.34 14.03 -0.56
C LEU A 92 -2.47 14.96 -0.15
N ARG A 93 -3.69 14.43 -0.12
CA ARG A 93 -4.86 15.19 0.27
C ARG A 93 -5.92 14.24 0.79
N ARG A 94 -6.49 14.56 1.92
CA ARG A 94 -7.63 13.86 2.47
C ARG A 94 -8.86 14.77 2.37
N GLY A 95 -9.79 14.42 1.47
CA GLY A 95 -11.08 15.08 1.36
C GLY A 95 -12.12 14.44 2.25
N ARG A 96 -13.39 14.85 2.08
CA ARG A 96 -14.48 14.33 2.90
C ARG A 96 -14.72 12.84 2.69
N HIS A 97 -14.69 12.39 1.44
CA HIS A 97 -14.97 11.01 1.07
C HIS A 97 -13.84 10.35 0.25
N LEU A 98 -12.83 11.08 -0.11
CA LEU A 98 -11.71 10.58 -0.92
C LEU A 98 -10.39 11.02 -0.33
N ALA A 99 -9.41 10.14 -0.40
CA ALA A 99 -8.02 10.46 -0.14
C ALA A 99 -7.21 10.21 -1.40
N PHE A 100 -6.32 11.12 -1.72
CA PHE A 100 -5.37 11.00 -2.84
C PHE A 100 -4.02 10.68 -2.25
N VAL A 101 -3.41 9.60 -2.74
CA VAL A 101 -2.21 9.02 -2.11
C VAL A 101 -1.16 8.73 -3.16
N GLU A 102 0.09 8.96 -2.83
CA GLU A 102 1.20 8.49 -3.64
C GLU A 102 1.98 7.41 -2.90
N GLY A 103 2.68 6.59 -3.67
CA GLY A 103 3.52 5.54 -3.13
C GLY A 103 4.82 5.43 -3.89
N LYS A 104 5.88 5.05 -3.19
CA LYS A 104 7.18 4.77 -3.76
C LYS A 104 7.70 3.47 -3.20
N LEU A 105 8.36 2.69 -4.05
CA LEU A 105 8.97 1.42 -3.67
C LEU A 105 10.44 1.47 -4.04
N ASP A 106 11.31 1.33 -3.07
CA ASP A 106 12.76 1.33 -3.29
C ASP A 106 13.43 0.26 -2.42
N ASP A 107 14.77 0.24 -2.42
CA ASP A 107 15.56 -0.71 -1.64
C ASP A 107 16.08 -0.12 -0.32
N GLY A 108 15.56 1.04 0.08
CA GLY A 108 16.02 1.73 1.28
C GLY A 108 17.22 2.65 1.04
N SER A 109 17.87 2.55 -0.12
CA SER A 109 19.03 3.40 -0.47
C SER A 109 18.72 4.39 -1.59
N GLY A 110 17.47 4.43 -2.06
CA GLY A 110 17.05 5.34 -3.12
C GLY A 110 16.94 4.70 -4.50
N ARG A 111 17.27 3.41 -4.64
CA ARG A 111 17.08 2.70 -5.90
C ARG A 111 15.62 2.32 -6.05
N GLN A 112 14.92 3.03 -6.93
CA GLN A 112 13.48 2.85 -7.12
C GLN A 112 13.15 1.63 -7.98
N PHE A 113 12.14 0.87 -7.54
CA PHE A 113 11.58 -0.26 -8.27
C PHE A 113 10.21 0.04 -8.84
N ALA A 114 9.42 0.88 -8.18
CA ALA A 114 8.10 1.24 -8.63
C ALA A 114 7.64 2.54 -7.98
N GLN A 115 6.64 3.15 -8.59
CA GLN A 115 5.94 4.27 -8.00
C GLN A 115 4.46 4.12 -8.29
N ALA A 116 3.63 4.75 -7.47
CA ALA A 116 2.19 4.57 -7.58
C ALA A 116 1.45 5.82 -7.13
N HIS A 117 0.23 5.95 -7.61
CA HIS A 117 -0.75 6.86 -7.04
C HIS A 117 -2.10 6.17 -7.07
N GLY A 118 -2.99 6.63 -6.22
CA GLY A 118 -4.30 6.03 -6.14
C GLY A 118 -5.26 6.87 -5.32
N THR A 119 -6.50 6.41 -5.28
CA THR A 119 -7.56 7.03 -4.50
C THR A 119 -8.19 6.00 -3.58
N TRP A 120 -8.56 6.46 -2.40
CA TRP A 120 -9.27 5.66 -1.39
C TRP A 120 -10.57 6.35 -1.07
N TYR A 121 -11.64 5.56 -1.04
CA TYR A 121 -12.94 6.03 -0.60
C TYR A 121 -13.03 5.93 0.93
N ILE A 122 -13.62 6.95 1.55
CA ILE A 122 -13.79 7.02 2.99
C ILE A 122 -15.28 7.16 3.30
N TRP A 123 -15.79 6.32 4.21
CA TRP A 123 -17.15 6.40 4.67
C TRP A 123 -17.19 6.29 6.19
N SER A 124 -18.25 6.85 6.78
CA SER A 124 -18.41 6.83 8.22
C SER A 124 -19.42 5.76 8.68
N ALA A 125 -19.37 5.42 9.95
CA ALA A 125 -20.33 4.50 10.55
C ALA A 125 -21.76 5.03 10.44
N ASP A 126 -21.96 6.35 10.37
CA ASP A 126 -23.27 6.96 10.18
C ASP A 126 -23.87 6.63 8.82
N GLU A 127 -23.02 6.45 7.81
CA GLU A 127 -23.39 5.99 6.48
C GLU A 127 -23.56 4.47 6.47
N GLY A 128 -22.94 3.77 7.43
CA GLY A 128 -23.11 2.36 7.74
C GLY A 128 -22.68 1.37 6.68
N ARG A 129 -22.19 1.80 5.53
CA ARG A 129 -21.94 0.91 4.40
C ARG A 129 -20.79 1.38 3.51
N SER A 130 -20.07 0.41 2.96
CA SER A 130 -19.14 0.65 1.86
C SER A 130 -19.94 0.93 0.57
N PRO A 131 -19.32 1.52 -0.44
CA PRO A 131 -19.98 1.74 -1.74
C PRO A 131 -20.54 0.45 -2.35
N ARG A 132 -19.88 -0.67 -2.16
CA ARG A 132 -20.37 -1.96 -2.67
C ARG A 132 -21.64 -2.42 -2.02
N ALA A 133 -21.80 -2.16 -0.73
CA ALA A 133 -23.02 -2.55 -0.01
C ALA A 133 -24.20 -1.66 -0.38
N ARG A 134 -23.96 -0.44 -0.84
CA ARG A 134 -25.00 0.51 -1.24
C ARG A 134 -25.57 0.24 -2.62
N SER A 135 -24.80 -0.39 -3.48
CA SER A 135 -25.22 -0.65 -4.86
C SER A 135 -26.05 -1.91 -5.02
N GLY A 136 -26.30 -2.62 -3.93
CA GLY A 136 -27.11 -3.83 -3.93
C GLY A 136 -28.60 -3.59 -3.95
#